data_30c2398c80c92b6b4c5c864d69e0891c
#
_entry.id   30c2398c80c92b6b4c5c864d69e0891c
#
_cell.length_a   1.000
_cell.length_b   1.000
_cell.length_c   1.000
_cell.angle_alpha   90.00
_cell.angle_beta   90.00
_cell.angle_gamma   90.00
#
_symmetry.space_group_name_H-M   'P 1'
#
loop_
_entity.id
_entity.type
_entity.pdbx_description
1 polymer ?
#
loop_
_entity_poly.entity_id
_entity_poly.type
_entity_poly.pdbx_seq_one_letter_code
_entity_poly.pdbx_strand_id
1 'polypeptide(L)'
;MKKDGERTIFVELTDVGTADSGIFTWDIIRDLVYGDSALAELFGLATNEVSQGLPVKLYLDRVHPEDRPGLAKTITETIVGGRAQQSFYRVKTRGGFYVSVVAFGRCFQDREGTPVLYSGIVVLESATSTNDNRRH
;
A
#
# COMPACT_ATOMS: atom_id res chain seq x y z
N MET A 1 -14.51 18.11 -24.14
CA MET A 1 -13.42 17.63 -24.12
C MET A 1 -12.88 17.32 -22.84
N LYS A 2 -12.52 18.27 -22.12
CA LYS A 2 -12.05 18.04 -20.87
C LYS A 2 -12.98 17.30 -20.04
N LYS A 3 -14.25 17.54 -20.13
CA LYS A 3 -15.22 16.85 -19.37
C LYS A 3 -15.25 15.43 -19.68
N ASP A 4 -15.08 15.08 -20.93
CA ASP A 4 -15.08 13.69 -21.30
C ASP A 4 -13.89 13.00 -20.66
N GLY A 5 -12.76 13.66 -20.61
CA GLY A 5 -11.60 13.07 -20.00
C GLY A 5 -11.81 12.85 -18.52
N GLU A 6 -12.45 13.80 -17.87
CA GLU A 6 -12.70 13.67 -16.46
C GLU A 6 -13.66 12.54 -16.17
N ARG A 7 -14.68 12.40 -16.97
CA ARG A 7 -15.64 11.34 -16.75
C ARG A 7 -15.00 10.00 -16.96
N THR A 8 -14.13 9.89 -17.95
CA THR A 8 -13.45 8.64 -18.22
C THR A 8 -12.60 8.23 -17.05
N ILE A 9 -11.89 9.19 -16.47
CA ILE A 9 -11.04 8.91 -15.33
C ILE A 9 -11.89 8.47 -14.14
N PHE A 10 -13.00 9.14 -13.93
CA PHE A 10 -13.88 8.81 -12.82
C PHE A 10 -14.44 7.40 -12.97
N VAL A 11 -14.84 7.03 -14.17
CA VAL A 11 -15.38 5.70 -14.43
C VAL A 11 -14.32 4.66 -14.20
N GLU A 12 -13.09 4.92 -14.61
CA GLU A 12 -12.01 3.97 -14.40
C GLU A 12 -11.76 3.75 -12.93
N LEU A 13 -11.78 4.81 -12.15
CA LEU A 13 -11.56 4.67 -10.73
C LEU A 13 -12.69 3.84 -10.11
N THR A 14 -13.89 4.04 -10.56
CA THR A 14 -15.01 3.28 -10.06
C THR A 14 -14.90 1.82 -10.44
N ASP A 15 -14.50 1.54 -11.65
CA ASP A 15 -14.40 0.17 -12.12
C ASP A 15 -13.28 -0.61 -11.48
N VAL A 16 -12.12 -0.01 -11.34
CA VAL A 16 -10.97 -0.75 -10.86
C VAL A 16 -10.68 -0.54 -9.40
N GLY A 17 -11.34 0.45 -8.82
CA GLY A 17 -10.90 0.96 -7.54
C GLY A 17 -11.02 0.02 -6.38
N THR A 18 -11.75 -1.05 -6.54
CA THR A 18 -11.97 -1.87 -5.38
C THR A 18 -10.86 -2.84 -5.11
N ALA A 19 -10.08 -3.20 -6.12
CA ALA A 19 -9.09 -4.24 -5.92
C ALA A 19 -7.70 -3.89 -6.38
N ASP A 20 -7.54 -2.81 -7.12
CA ASP A 20 -6.26 -2.51 -7.71
C ASP A 20 -5.39 -1.59 -6.89
N SER A 21 -5.97 -0.83 -5.99
CA SER A 21 -5.17 0.05 -5.15
C SER A 21 -5.87 0.25 -3.82
N GLY A 22 -5.07 0.27 -2.78
CA GLY A 22 -5.57 0.45 -1.43
C GLY A 22 -4.85 1.58 -0.74
N ILE A 23 -5.52 2.22 0.20
CA ILE A 23 -4.96 3.32 0.97
C ILE A 23 -4.70 2.81 2.37
N PHE A 24 -3.55 3.17 2.93
CA PHE A 24 -3.22 2.77 4.28
C PHE A 24 -2.72 3.95 5.10
N THR A 25 -2.92 3.85 6.40
CA THR A 25 -2.38 4.80 7.35
C THR A 25 -1.94 4.02 8.58
N TRP A 26 -0.69 4.18 8.95
CA TRP A 26 -0.11 3.50 10.10
C TRP A 26 0.12 4.52 11.20
N ASP A 27 -0.62 4.36 12.30
CA ASP A 27 -0.39 5.12 13.51
C ASP A 27 0.82 4.47 14.17
N ILE A 28 1.98 5.10 14.04
CA ILE A 28 3.23 4.48 14.49
C ILE A 28 3.25 4.33 16.00
N ILE A 29 2.70 5.33 16.71
CA ILE A 29 2.75 5.33 18.17
C ILE A 29 1.96 4.16 18.74
N ARG A 30 0.79 3.89 18.19
CA ARG A 30 -0.04 2.80 18.69
C ARG A 30 0.23 1.49 17.96
N ASP A 31 0.95 1.56 16.86
CA ASP A 31 1.19 0.43 15.97
C ASP A 31 -0.13 -0.17 15.48
N LEU A 32 -0.92 0.67 14.83
CA LEU A 32 -2.15 0.24 14.20
C LEU A 32 -2.16 0.75 12.76
N VAL A 33 -2.30 -0.17 11.82
CA VAL A 33 -2.40 0.16 10.40
C VAL A 33 -3.86 0.04 10.00
N TYR A 34 -4.39 1.11 9.45
CA TYR A 34 -5.77 1.17 8.98
C TYR A 34 -5.76 1.20 7.46
N GLY A 35 -6.80 0.65 6.87
CA GLY A 35 -6.90 0.68 5.43
C GLY A 35 -8.32 0.51 4.96
N ASP A 36 -8.51 0.67 3.66
CA ASP A 36 -9.82 0.51 3.05
C ASP A 36 -10.00 -0.96 2.63
N SER A 37 -11.15 -1.24 2.02
CA SER A 37 -11.48 -2.61 1.65
C SER A 37 -10.53 -3.13 0.56
N ALA A 38 -10.05 -2.26 -0.31
CA ALA A 38 -9.12 -2.67 -1.35
C ALA A 38 -7.80 -3.12 -0.72
N LEU A 39 -7.33 -2.42 0.30
CA LEU A 39 -6.12 -2.83 0.98
C LEU A 39 -6.30 -4.19 1.65
N ALA A 40 -7.44 -4.37 2.29
CA ALA A 40 -7.74 -5.65 2.94
C ALA A 40 -7.71 -6.78 1.93
N GLU A 41 -8.28 -6.56 0.78
CA GLU A 41 -8.31 -7.58 -0.25
C GLU A 41 -6.92 -7.90 -0.78
N LEU A 42 -6.12 -6.88 -1.04
CA LEU A 42 -4.76 -7.10 -1.53
C LEU A 42 -3.93 -7.90 -0.55
N PHE A 43 -4.11 -7.66 0.74
CA PHE A 43 -3.31 -8.34 1.75
C PHE A 43 -3.98 -9.60 2.30
N GLY A 44 -5.15 -9.95 1.79
CA GLY A 44 -5.83 -11.15 2.25
C GLY A 44 -6.28 -11.09 3.69
N LEU A 45 -6.61 -9.89 4.17
CA LEU A 45 -7.03 -9.68 5.54
C LEU A 45 -8.51 -9.31 5.57
N ALA A 46 -9.13 -9.46 6.74
CA ALA A 46 -10.55 -9.16 6.87
C ALA A 46 -10.80 -7.67 6.84
N THR A 47 -11.77 -7.24 6.05
CA THR A 47 -12.05 -5.83 5.85
C THR A 47 -12.36 -5.11 7.16
N ASN A 48 -13.15 -5.72 8.03
CA ASN A 48 -13.51 -5.06 9.29
C ASN A 48 -12.30 -4.93 10.21
N GLU A 49 -11.39 -5.90 10.19
CA GLU A 49 -10.20 -5.82 11.01
C GLU A 49 -9.26 -4.73 10.50
N VAL A 50 -9.12 -4.65 9.19
CA VAL A 50 -8.26 -3.63 8.58
C VAL A 50 -8.81 -2.24 8.86
N SER A 51 -10.13 -2.08 8.80
CA SER A 51 -10.71 -0.77 9.05
C SER A 51 -10.57 -0.34 10.51
N GLN A 52 -10.51 -1.30 11.42
CA GLN A 52 -10.34 -1.01 12.84
C GLN A 52 -8.88 -0.88 13.26
N GLY A 53 -7.97 -1.30 12.41
CA GLY A 53 -6.54 -1.18 12.68
C GLY A 53 -5.93 -2.49 13.15
N LEU A 54 -4.83 -2.86 12.53
CA LEU A 54 -4.08 -4.06 12.89
C LEU A 54 -2.61 -3.69 13.04
N PRO A 55 -1.87 -4.41 13.89
CA PRO A 55 -0.44 -4.16 14.00
C PRO A 55 0.24 -4.36 12.65
N VAL A 56 1.28 -3.59 12.39
CA VAL A 56 1.96 -3.64 11.09
C VAL A 56 2.50 -5.04 10.81
N LYS A 57 2.85 -5.77 11.84
CA LYS A 57 3.38 -7.13 11.66
C LYS A 57 2.42 -8.01 10.89
N LEU A 58 1.12 -7.86 11.11
CA LEU A 58 0.15 -8.70 10.44
C LEU A 58 0.12 -8.45 8.94
N TYR A 59 0.43 -7.24 8.53
CA TYR A 59 0.56 -6.94 7.11
C TYR A 59 1.87 -7.52 6.58
N LEU A 60 2.96 -7.35 7.32
CA LEU A 60 4.25 -7.84 6.89
C LEU A 60 4.26 -9.36 6.79
N ASP A 61 3.48 -10.04 7.62
CA ASP A 61 3.39 -11.49 7.54
C ASP A 61 2.75 -11.95 6.24
N ARG A 62 2.02 -11.08 5.56
CA ARG A 62 1.44 -11.40 4.26
C ARG A 62 2.39 -11.11 3.12
N VAL A 63 3.49 -10.44 3.38
CA VAL A 63 4.50 -10.15 2.37
C VAL A 63 5.37 -11.39 2.18
N HIS A 64 5.76 -11.65 0.94
CA HIS A 64 6.60 -12.80 0.63
C HIS A 64 7.86 -12.74 1.51
N PRO A 65 8.25 -13.86 2.13
CA PRO A 65 9.38 -13.85 3.05
C PRO A 65 10.66 -13.26 2.47
N GLU A 66 10.91 -13.49 1.20
CA GLU A 66 12.12 -12.96 0.58
C GLU A 66 12.10 -11.44 0.44
N ASP A 67 10.92 -10.85 0.44
CA ASP A 67 10.78 -9.41 0.25
C ASP A 67 10.72 -8.66 1.57
N ARG A 68 10.53 -9.36 2.69
CA ARG A 68 10.35 -8.68 3.98
C ARG A 68 11.56 -7.86 4.41
N PRO A 69 12.79 -8.37 4.30
CA PRO A 69 13.92 -7.55 4.76
C PRO A 69 14.07 -6.26 3.96
N GLY A 70 13.88 -6.32 2.65
CA GLY A 70 13.99 -5.12 1.82
C GLY A 70 12.91 -4.12 2.11
N LEU A 71 11.69 -4.61 2.34
CA LEU A 71 10.58 -3.73 2.66
C LEU A 71 10.80 -3.07 4.02
N ALA A 72 11.22 -3.85 5.01
CA ALA A 72 11.48 -3.30 6.33
C ALA A 72 12.56 -2.22 6.28
N LYS A 73 13.58 -2.45 5.47
CA LYS A 73 14.64 -1.47 5.32
C LYS A 73 14.10 -0.18 4.70
N THR A 74 13.29 -0.30 3.66
CA THR A 74 12.74 0.87 3.00
C THR A 74 11.83 1.65 3.95
N ILE A 75 11.03 0.96 4.74
CA ILE A 75 10.16 1.61 5.71
C ILE A 75 11.00 2.38 6.72
N THR A 76 12.05 1.74 7.24
CA THR A 76 12.93 2.40 8.19
C THR A 76 13.58 3.64 7.58
N GLU A 77 14.04 3.54 6.35
CA GLU A 77 14.66 4.67 5.68
C GLU A 77 13.68 5.80 5.45
N THR A 78 12.43 5.46 5.17
CA THR A 78 11.39 6.47 5.00
C THR A 78 11.14 7.21 6.31
N ILE A 79 11.09 6.45 7.41
CA ILE A 79 10.84 7.06 8.71
C ILE A 79 12.00 7.96 9.12
N VAL A 80 13.21 7.46 8.96
CA VAL A 80 14.39 8.21 9.38
C VAL A 80 14.66 9.40 8.45
N GLY A 81 14.54 9.18 7.15
CA GLY A 81 14.90 10.19 6.18
C GLY A 81 13.84 11.24 5.92
N GLY A 82 12.59 10.94 6.25
CA GLY A 82 11.52 11.90 6.05
C GLY A 82 11.13 12.14 4.60
N ARG A 83 11.59 11.30 3.69
CA ARG A 83 11.25 11.48 2.28
C ARG A 83 10.35 10.35 1.82
N ALA A 84 9.46 10.67 0.89
CA ALA A 84 8.59 9.65 0.31
C ALA A 84 9.42 8.57 -0.36
N GLN A 85 8.98 7.34 -0.22
CA GLN A 85 9.68 6.19 -0.77
C GLN A 85 8.73 5.29 -1.53
N GLN A 86 9.30 4.48 -2.39
CA GLN A 86 8.56 3.54 -3.20
C GLN A 86 9.13 2.15 -2.93
N SER A 87 8.26 1.17 -2.77
CA SER A 87 8.68 -0.20 -2.46
C SER A 87 7.97 -1.17 -3.39
N PHE A 88 8.70 -2.19 -3.85
CA PHE A 88 8.12 -3.26 -4.66
C PHE A 88 8.21 -4.54 -3.85
N TYR A 89 7.11 -5.26 -3.74
CA TYR A 89 7.13 -6.52 -3.01
C TYR A 89 5.95 -7.37 -3.44
N ARG A 90 5.95 -8.62 -3.00
CA ARG A 90 4.87 -9.55 -3.28
C ARG A 90 4.06 -9.74 -2.01
N VAL A 91 2.74 -9.80 -2.15
CA VAL A 91 1.86 -9.97 -1.01
C VAL A 91 0.90 -11.13 -1.30
N LYS A 92 0.59 -11.89 -0.26
CA LYS A 92 -0.28 -13.05 -0.39
C LYS A 92 -1.74 -12.61 -0.26
N THR A 93 -2.50 -12.82 -1.30
CA THR A 93 -3.89 -12.42 -1.33
C THR A 93 -4.75 -13.43 -0.59
N ARG A 94 -6.03 -13.10 -0.48
CA ARG A 94 -6.98 -13.98 0.19
C ARG A 94 -7.08 -15.31 -0.53
N GLY A 95 -6.83 -15.34 -1.82
CA GLY A 95 -6.85 -16.58 -2.57
C GLY A 95 -5.66 -17.48 -2.33
N GLY A 96 -4.67 -17.01 -1.58
CA GLY A 96 -3.53 -17.82 -1.23
C GLY A 96 -2.37 -17.76 -2.22
N PHE A 97 -2.42 -16.89 -3.19
CA PHE A 97 -1.33 -16.74 -4.14
C PHE A 97 -0.74 -15.35 -4.02
N TYR A 98 0.51 -15.20 -4.47
CA TYR A 98 1.20 -13.93 -4.37
C TYR A 98 0.94 -13.06 -5.59
N VAL A 99 0.80 -11.77 -5.35
CA VAL A 99 0.73 -10.78 -6.42
C VAL A 99 1.78 -9.71 -6.14
N SER A 100 2.28 -9.10 -7.19
CA SER A 100 3.27 -8.05 -7.06
C SER A 100 2.57 -6.71 -6.89
N VAL A 101 3.05 -5.93 -5.95
CA VAL A 101 2.48 -4.61 -5.69
C VAL A 101 3.61 -3.60 -5.60
N VAL A 102 3.25 -2.34 -5.76
CA VAL A 102 4.15 -1.23 -5.51
C VAL A 102 3.46 -0.32 -4.50
N ALA A 103 4.20 0.04 -3.47
CA ALA A 103 3.68 0.90 -2.41
C ALA A 103 4.41 2.22 -2.42
N PHE A 104 3.66 3.28 -2.20
CA PHE A 104 4.21 4.62 -2.07
C PHE A 104 3.87 5.08 -0.66
N GLY A 105 4.88 5.45 0.11
CA GLY A 105 4.67 5.78 1.49
C GLY A 105 5.46 7.00 1.92
N ARG A 106 4.96 7.66 2.95
CA ARG A 106 5.58 8.84 3.50
C ARG A 106 5.35 8.88 5.00
N CYS A 107 6.35 9.32 5.73
CA CYS A 107 6.27 9.43 7.18
C CYS A 107 6.07 10.88 7.56
N PHE A 108 5.20 11.11 8.54
CA PHE A 108 4.91 12.45 9.06
C PHE A 108 5.36 12.51 10.51
N GLN A 109 5.96 13.63 10.90
CA GLN A 109 6.48 13.83 12.23
C GLN A 109 5.68 14.91 12.94
N ASP A 110 5.69 14.86 14.27
CA ASP A 110 5.08 15.93 15.06
C ASP A 110 6.06 17.09 15.14
N ARG A 111 5.72 18.08 15.96
CA ARG A 111 6.55 19.29 16.04
C ARG A 111 7.92 19.03 16.60
N GLU A 112 8.06 17.99 17.41
CA GLU A 112 9.33 17.65 18.00
C GLU A 112 10.17 16.75 17.14
N GLY A 113 9.67 16.41 15.96
CA GLY A 113 10.39 15.52 15.06
C GLY A 113 10.17 14.05 15.30
N THR A 114 9.19 13.70 16.12
CA THR A 114 8.88 12.31 16.40
C THR A 114 8.01 11.76 15.27
N PRO A 115 8.39 10.63 14.68
CA PRO A 115 7.55 10.02 13.64
C PRO A 115 6.25 9.53 14.27
N VAL A 116 5.11 9.97 13.73
CA VAL A 116 3.83 9.62 14.31
C VAL A 116 2.90 8.93 13.32
N LEU A 117 3.11 9.15 12.03
CA LEU A 117 2.19 8.65 11.03
C LEU A 117 2.93 8.25 9.77
N TYR A 118 2.54 7.12 9.18
CA TYR A 118 3.11 6.66 7.92
C TYR A 118 1.93 6.34 7.02
N SER A 119 1.83 7.00 5.89
CA SER A 119 0.63 6.88 5.09
C SER A 119 0.97 6.76 3.62
N GLY A 120 0.10 6.12 2.87
CA GLY A 120 0.35 5.96 1.45
C GLY A 120 -0.66 5.09 0.76
N ILE A 121 -0.23 4.56 -0.38
CA ILE A 121 -1.08 3.69 -1.19
C ILE A 121 -0.29 2.46 -1.60
N VAL A 122 -1.02 1.39 -1.84
CA VAL A 122 -0.46 0.15 -2.39
C VAL A 122 -1.23 -0.14 -3.67
N VAL A 123 -0.52 -0.30 -4.75
CA VAL A 123 -1.12 -0.48 -6.07
C VAL A 123 -0.73 -1.84 -6.63
N LEU A 124 -1.68 -2.56 -7.18
CA LEU A 124 -1.39 -3.82 -7.82
C LEU A 124 -0.50 -3.56 -9.03
N GLU A 125 0.66 -4.19 -9.03
CA GLU A 125 1.63 -3.91 -10.06
C GLU A 125 1.13 -4.28 -11.43
N SER A 126 0.30 -5.29 -11.53
CA SER A 126 -0.24 -5.67 -12.81
C SER A 126 -1.02 -4.53 -13.45
N ALA A 127 -1.60 -3.63 -12.65
CA ALA A 127 -2.32 -2.48 -13.18
C ALA A 127 -1.36 -1.47 -13.80
N THR A 128 -0.10 -1.47 -13.34
CA THR A 128 0.91 -0.56 -13.86
C THR A 128 1.89 -1.27 -14.76
N SER A 129 1.98 -2.58 -14.65
CA SER A 129 3.04 -3.33 -15.28
C SER A 129 2.89 -3.50 -16.77
N THR A 130 1.77 -3.10 -17.31
CA THR A 130 1.61 -3.14 -18.75
C THR A 130 2.77 -2.41 -19.39
N ASN A 131 3.20 -1.34 -18.75
CA ASN A 131 4.33 -0.59 -19.27
C ASN A 131 5.61 -1.37 -19.18
N ASP A 132 5.80 -2.08 -18.08
CA ASP A 132 7.02 -2.84 -17.91
C ASP A 132 7.12 -3.95 -18.93
N ASN A 133 6.03 -4.64 -19.16
CA ASN A 133 6.04 -5.72 -20.12
C ASN A 133 6.46 -5.24 -21.48
N ARG A 134 6.06 -4.05 -21.80
CA ARG A 134 6.40 -3.55 -23.10
C ARG A 134 7.87 -3.25 -23.27
N ARG A 135 8.56 -3.06 -22.19
CA ARG A 135 9.96 -2.74 -22.28
C ARG A 135 10.81 -3.93 -22.63
N HIS A 136 10.25 -5.08 -22.53
CA HIS A 136 11.00 -6.27 -22.86
C HIS A 136 10.81 -6.65 -24.30
#